data_231bf5f48a5315e011ea1a7a3d7897b2
#
_entry.id   231bf5f48a5315e011ea1a7a3d7897b2
#
_cell.length_a   1.000
_cell.length_b   1.000
_cell.length_c   1.000
_cell.angle_alpha   90.00
_cell.angle_beta   90.00
_cell.angle_gamma   90.00
#
_symmetry.space_group_name_H-M   'P 1'
#
loop_
_entity.id
_entity.type
_entity.pdbx_description
1 polymer ?
#
loop_
_entity_poly.entity_id
_entity_poly.type
_entity_poly.pdbx_seq_one_letter_code
_entity_poly.pdbx_strand_id
1 'polypeptide(L)'
;MLDLTYETPKPKVIAGATGDWELVIGLEVHAQVASKAKLFSGASTQFGAEPNSNVAFVDAAMPGMLPVINEFCVAQAVRTGLGLQAEINLVSAFDRKNYFYPDLPQGYQISQLYHPIVGEGEVLVSMAPGVARKVRIERIHLEQDAGKSIHDMDPHMSFVALNRTGVALMEIVSRPDIRGPEEAAAYVVKLRQILRYLGTCDGNMQNGNLRADVNVSVCRPGDYEKYQETQDFSHLGTRCEIKNMNSMRFIQQAIEYEARRQIAILEDGGAIDQETRLYD
;
A
#
# COMPACT_ATOMS: atom_id res chain seq x y z
N MET A 1 10.30 -29.27 -3.21
CA MET A 1 9.15 -28.37 -2.98
C MET A 1 8.43 -28.93 -1.76
N LEU A 2 8.33 -28.18 -0.67
CA LEU A 2 7.55 -28.61 0.49
C LEU A 2 6.07 -28.51 0.07
N ASP A 3 5.40 -29.64 -0.01
CA ASP A 3 3.96 -29.69 -0.24
C ASP A 3 3.26 -29.27 1.06
N LEU A 4 2.98 -27.98 1.16
CA LEU A 4 2.28 -27.42 2.31
C LEU A 4 0.77 -27.52 2.04
N THR A 5 0.17 -28.62 2.49
CA THR A 5 -1.29 -28.72 2.55
C THR A 5 -1.81 -27.79 3.64
N TYR A 6 -2.71 -26.89 3.28
CA TYR A 6 -3.36 -25.97 4.22
C TYR A 6 -4.83 -25.79 3.86
N GLU A 7 -5.64 -25.51 4.87
CA GLU A 7 -7.03 -25.11 4.69
C GLU A 7 -7.12 -23.60 4.51
N THR A 8 -7.97 -23.16 3.58
CA THR A 8 -8.26 -21.73 3.41
C THR A 8 -9.29 -21.30 4.45
N PRO A 9 -9.05 -20.23 5.23
CA PRO A 9 -10.02 -19.76 6.21
C PRO A 9 -11.31 -19.30 5.51
N LYS A 10 -12.43 -19.52 6.18
CA LYS A 10 -13.73 -19.02 5.68
C LYS A 10 -13.75 -17.49 5.70
N PRO A 11 -14.48 -16.85 4.77
CA PRO A 11 -14.66 -15.41 4.80
C PRO A 11 -15.37 -14.99 6.08
N LYS A 12 -15.06 -13.78 6.57
CA LYS A 12 -15.83 -13.19 7.68
C LYS A 12 -17.18 -12.74 7.16
N VAL A 13 -18.21 -13.28 7.75
CA VAL A 13 -19.61 -12.94 7.47
C VAL A 13 -20.09 -11.91 8.50
N ILE A 14 -20.76 -10.87 8.03
CA ILE A 14 -21.43 -9.85 8.86
C ILE A 14 -22.92 -9.97 8.61
N ALA A 15 -23.68 -10.32 9.64
CA ALA A 15 -25.13 -10.36 9.55
C ALA A 15 -25.69 -8.93 9.43
N GLY A 16 -26.49 -8.70 8.42
CA GLY A 16 -27.24 -7.48 8.20
C GLY A 16 -28.76 -7.69 8.38
N ALA A 17 -29.53 -6.63 8.28
CA ALA A 17 -31.00 -6.68 8.39
C ALA A 17 -31.65 -7.37 7.18
N THR A 18 -30.98 -7.29 6.00
CA THR A 18 -31.51 -7.85 4.74
C THR A 18 -30.80 -9.15 4.32
N GLY A 19 -29.99 -9.73 5.20
CA GLY A 19 -29.22 -10.95 4.98
C GLY A 19 -27.73 -10.75 5.21
N ASP A 20 -26.96 -11.77 4.96
CA ASP A 20 -25.51 -11.81 5.23
C ASP A 20 -24.70 -11.03 4.19
N TRP A 21 -23.57 -10.50 4.66
CA TRP A 21 -22.57 -9.78 3.87
C TRP A 21 -21.18 -10.36 4.10
N GLU A 22 -20.37 -10.36 3.07
CA GLU A 22 -18.96 -10.76 3.12
C GLU A 22 -18.04 -9.59 2.83
N LEU A 23 -16.87 -9.59 3.49
CA LEU A 23 -15.82 -8.61 3.30
C LEU A 23 -14.95 -8.95 2.09
N VAL A 24 -14.59 -7.92 1.34
CA VAL A 24 -13.59 -7.97 0.27
C VAL A 24 -12.57 -6.87 0.52
N ILE A 25 -11.31 -7.25 0.70
CA ILE A 25 -10.25 -6.35 1.12
C ILE A 25 -9.04 -6.49 0.22
N GLY A 26 -8.56 -5.36 -0.29
CA GLY A 26 -7.26 -5.19 -0.92
C GLY A 26 -6.39 -4.25 -0.10
N LEU A 27 -5.07 -4.40 -0.17
CA LEU A 27 -4.12 -3.53 0.50
C LEU A 27 -3.09 -2.98 -0.48
N GLU A 28 -2.73 -1.73 -0.25
CA GLU A 28 -1.59 -1.05 -0.85
C GLU A 28 -0.58 -0.78 0.27
N VAL A 29 0.58 -1.45 0.22
CA VAL A 29 1.61 -1.32 1.25
C VAL A 29 2.78 -0.55 0.70
N HIS A 30 3.01 0.64 1.27
CA HIS A 30 4.15 1.49 0.95
C HIS A 30 5.32 1.14 1.86
N ALA A 31 6.39 0.65 1.29
CA ALA A 31 7.61 0.28 1.99
C ALA A 31 8.77 1.17 1.55
N GLN A 32 9.31 1.95 2.46
CA GLN A 32 10.48 2.77 2.19
C GLN A 32 11.70 1.87 1.94
N VAL A 33 12.33 2.06 0.78
CA VAL A 33 13.50 1.27 0.39
C VAL A 33 14.67 1.55 1.32
N ALA A 34 15.29 0.50 1.83
CA ALA A 34 16.49 0.58 2.67
C ALA A 34 17.72 1.02 1.85
N SER A 35 17.72 2.26 1.39
CA SER A 35 18.78 2.90 0.61
C SER A 35 19.37 4.07 1.38
N LYS A 36 20.66 4.34 1.19
CA LYS A 36 21.35 5.52 1.78
C LYS A 36 21.16 6.80 0.98
N ALA A 37 20.70 6.67 -0.27
CA ALA A 37 20.41 7.77 -1.18
C ALA A 37 18.98 7.63 -1.73
N LYS A 38 18.39 8.73 -2.16
CA LYS A 38 17.03 8.81 -2.69
C LYS A 38 16.90 8.12 -4.05
N LEU A 39 15.67 8.01 -4.55
CA LEU A 39 15.36 7.30 -5.80
C LEU A 39 16.00 7.96 -7.02
N PHE A 40 16.02 9.29 -7.07
CA PHE A 40 16.52 10.07 -8.22
C PHE A 40 17.55 11.10 -7.85
N SER A 41 18.15 11.01 -6.66
CA SER A 41 19.22 11.92 -6.24
C SER A 41 20.18 11.24 -5.26
N GLY A 42 21.35 11.85 -5.10
CA GLY A 42 22.34 11.42 -4.10
C GLY A 42 22.08 11.93 -2.68
N ALA A 43 20.97 12.66 -2.44
CA ALA A 43 20.66 13.17 -1.11
C ALA A 43 20.42 12.02 -0.13
N SER A 44 20.81 12.25 1.14
CA SER A 44 20.71 11.25 2.19
C SER A 44 19.24 10.91 2.54
N THR A 45 19.01 9.67 2.90
CA THR A 45 17.71 9.18 3.42
C THR A 45 17.69 9.11 4.94
N GLN A 46 18.71 9.66 5.63
CA GLN A 46 18.83 9.59 7.08
C GLN A 46 17.63 10.22 7.77
N PHE A 47 16.96 9.44 8.62
CA PHE A 47 15.84 9.90 9.44
C PHE A 47 16.32 10.82 10.58
N GLY A 48 15.53 11.83 10.92
CA GLY A 48 15.80 12.73 12.06
C GLY A 48 16.87 13.79 11.81
N ALA A 49 17.30 13.99 10.56
CA ALA A 49 18.18 15.12 10.22
C ALA A 49 17.43 16.45 10.29
N GLU A 50 18.17 17.56 10.43
CA GLU A 50 17.62 18.92 10.43
C GLU A 50 16.73 19.16 9.21
N PRO A 51 15.57 19.85 9.36
CA PRO A 51 14.67 20.09 8.25
C PRO A 51 15.38 20.70 7.03
N ASN A 52 15.10 20.15 5.85
CA ASN A 52 15.65 20.57 4.56
C ASN A 52 17.18 20.46 4.41
N SER A 53 17.86 19.67 5.26
CA SER A 53 19.29 19.40 5.14
C SER A 53 19.62 18.27 4.16
N ASN A 54 18.68 17.36 3.91
CA ASN A 54 18.82 16.22 2.99
C ASN A 54 18.01 16.44 1.70
N VAL A 55 18.31 17.51 0.97
CA VAL A 55 17.57 17.92 -0.23
C VAL A 55 18.54 18.21 -1.37
N ALA A 56 18.42 17.47 -2.47
CA ALA A 56 19.11 17.79 -3.72
C ALA A 56 18.28 18.76 -4.58
N PHE A 57 18.89 19.37 -5.56
CA PHE A 57 18.19 20.31 -6.46
C PHE A 57 17.03 19.68 -7.21
N VAL A 58 17.13 18.39 -7.58
CA VAL A 58 16.02 17.66 -8.20
C VAL A 58 14.86 17.44 -7.21
N ASP A 59 15.16 17.21 -5.94
CA ASP A 59 14.11 17.05 -4.90
C ASP A 59 13.37 18.36 -4.65
N ALA A 60 14.06 19.49 -4.79
CA ALA A 60 13.50 20.84 -4.69
C ALA A 60 12.87 21.35 -5.99
N ALA A 61 12.81 20.52 -7.04
CA ALA A 61 12.29 20.89 -8.36
C ALA A 61 12.96 22.12 -9.00
N MET A 62 14.25 22.29 -8.78
CA MET A 62 15.00 23.42 -9.36
C MET A 62 15.03 23.33 -10.89
N PRO A 63 14.89 24.45 -11.59
CA PRO A 63 14.88 24.46 -13.05
C PRO A 63 16.08 23.79 -13.68
N GLY A 64 15.85 22.95 -14.69
CA GLY A 64 16.88 22.23 -15.43
C GLY A 64 17.37 20.94 -14.79
N MET A 65 16.88 20.57 -13.59
CA MET A 65 17.23 19.31 -12.96
C MET A 65 16.40 18.15 -13.52
N LEU A 66 17.08 17.05 -13.86
CA LEU A 66 16.44 15.85 -14.37
C LEU A 66 16.73 14.67 -13.41
N PRO A 67 15.75 13.77 -13.23
CA PRO A 67 15.93 12.59 -12.39
C PRO A 67 16.90 11.59 -13.03
N VAL A 68 17.78 11.01 -12.21
CA VAL A 68 18.66 9.89 -12.57
C VAL A 68 18.43 8.79 -11.57
N ILE A 69 18.02 7.61 -12.06
CA ILE A 69 17.58 6.51 -11.19
C ILE A 69 18.74 5.93 -10.35
N ASN A 70 18.43 5.60 -9.11
CA ASN A 70 19.33 4.91 -8.20
C ASN A 70 19.24 3.40 -8.43
N GLU A 71 20.30 2.80 -8.99
CA GLU A 71 20.43 1.37 -9.26
C GLU A 71 20.19 0.50 -8.01
N PHE A 72 20.64 0.97 -6.84
CA PHE A 72 20.42 0.24 -5.60
C PHE A 72 18.93 0.09 -5.26
N CYS A 73 18.11 1.12 -5.50
CA CYS A 73 16.68 1.05 -5.27
C CYS A 73 16.01 0.05 -6.22
N VAL A 74 16.44 0.00 -7.49
CA VAL A 74 16.01 -1.00 -8.47
C VAL A 74 16.35 -2.41 -7.98
N ALA A 75 17.59 -2.64 -7.56
CA ALA A 75 18.03 -3.93 -7.04
C ALA A 75 17.22 -4.39 -5.81
N GLN A 76 16.83 -3.46 -4.92
CA GLN A 76 16.00 -3.77 -3.76
C GLN A 76 14.56 -4.14 -4.16
N ALA A 77 13.99 -3.48 -5.15
CA ALA A 77 12.67 -3.83 -5.67
C ALA A 77 12.67 -5.23 -6.31
N VAL A 78 13.67 -5.54 -7.13
CA VAL A 78 13.87 -6.87 -7.71
C VAL A 78 14.04 -7.94 -6.62
N ARG A 79 14.86 -7.67 -5.60
CA ARG A 79 15.04 -8.58 -4.45
C ARG A 79 13.73 -8.83 -3.72
N THR A 80 12.91 -7.80 -3.54
CA THR A 80 11.58 -7.93 -2.92
C THR A 80 10.67 -8.79 -3.80
N GLY A 81 10.62 -8.54 -5.11
CA GLY A 81 9.84 -9.34 -6.06
C GLY A 81 10.21 -10.81 -6.02
N LEU A 82 11.50 -11.14 -6.05
CA LEU A 82 11.99 -12.52 -5.95
C LEU A 82 11.59 -13.17 -4.61
N GLY A 83 11.65 -12.41 -3.51
CA GLY A 83 11.24 -12.89 -2.18
C GLY A 83 9.73 -13.13 -2.04
N LEU A 84 8.92 -12.49 -2.88
CA LEU A 84 7.47 -12.69 -2.99
C LEU A 84 7.09 -13.67 -4.12
N GLN A 85 8.08 -14.36 -4.71
CA GLN A 85 7.90 -15.27 -5.85
C GLN A 85 7.17 -14.61 -7.03
N ALA A 86 7.38 -13.31 -7.20
CA ALA A 86 6.74 -12.50 -8.21
C ALA A 86 7.54 -12.48 -9.52
N GLU A 87 6.85 -12.20 -10.61
CA GLU A 87 7.46 -12.00 -11.91
C GLU A 87 8.29 -10.71 -11.94
N ILE A 88 9.50 -10.76 -12.48
CA ILE A 88 10.35 -9.59 -12.66
C ILE A 88 10.26 -9.11 -14.10
N ASN A 89 9.79 -7.88 -14.29
CA ASN A 89 9.72 -7.26 -15.60
C ASN A 89 11.09 -6.70 -16.01
N LEU A 90 11.67 -7.25 -17.08
CA LEU A 90 12.97 -6.83 -17.57
C LEU A 90 12.95 -5.47 -18.27
N VAL A 91 11.77 -4.98 -18.61
CA VAL A 91 11.53 -3.64 -19.15
C VAL A 91 10.49 -2.96 -18.28
N SER A 92 10.84 -1.83 -17.70
CA SER A 92 9.92 -1.02 -16.89
C SER A 92 10.07 0.46 -17.24
N ALA A 93 9.05 1.24 -16.96
CA ALA A 93 9.03 2.68 -17.23
C ALA A 93 8.35 3.44 -16.11
N PHE A 94 8.72 4.70 -15.96
CA PHE A 94 8.08 5.60 -15.01
C PHE A 94 7.06 6.50 -15.70
N ASP A 95 5.98 6.74 -14.97
CA ASP A 95 4.88 7.63 -15.32
C ASP A 95 4.90 8.85 -14.40
N ARG A 96 4.13 9.87 -14.75
CA ARG A 96 3.91 11.06 -13.90
C ARG A 96 2.51 11.03 -13.35
N LYS A 97 2.40 10.92 -12.01
CA LYS A 97 1.14 11.01 -11.27
C LYS A 97 0.98 12.44 -10.74
N ASN A 98 -0.03 13.16 -11.21
CA ASN A 98 -0.27 14.54 -10.76
C ASN A 98 -0.44 14.60 -9.24
N TYR A 99 0.30 15.51 -8.61
CA TYR A 99 0.32 15.71 -7.17
C TYR A 99 0.64 17.17 -6.86
N PHE A 100 -0.39 17.96 -6.53
CA PHE A 100 -0.28 19.40 -6.41
C PHE A 100 -0.22 19.87 -4.94
N TYR A 101 0.74 19.34 -4.20
CA TYR A 101 1.00 19.73 -2.82
C TYR A 101 2.44 20.23 -2.65
N PRO A 102 2.70 21.19 -1.74
CA PRO A 102 4.01 21.83 -1.60
C PRO A 102 5.11 20.87 -1.13
N ASP A 103 4.77 19.73 -0.53
CA ASP A 103 5.72 18.69 -0.08
C ASP A 103 6.26 17.81 -1.22
N LEU A 104 5.78 18.01 -2.44
CA LEU A 104 6.37 17.48 -3.67
C LEU A 104 6.46 18.61 -4.71
N PRO A 105 7.50 19.47 -4.64
CA PRO A 105 7.54 20.76 -5.34
C PRO A 105 7.43 20.69 -6.86
N GLN A 106 7.80 19.54 -7.46
CA GLN A 106 7.69 19.35 -8.92
C GLN A 106 6.25 19.26 -9.43
N GLY A 107 5.23 19.15 -8.54
CA GLY A 107 3.83 19.08 -8.91
C GLY A 107 3.36 17.72 -9.44
N TYR A 108 4.22 16.72 -9.45
CA TYR A 108 3.91 15.33 -9.80
C TYR A 108 4.81 14.36 -9.05
N GLN A 109 4.31 13.16 -8.84
CA GLN A 109 5.08 12.03 -8.33
C GLN A 109 5.55 11.18 -9.50
N ILE A 110 6.85 10.85 -9.53
CA ILE A 110 7.36 9.84 -10.46
C ILE A 110 7.02 8.49 -9.86
N SER A 111 6.23 7.70 -10.58
CA SER A 111 5.69 6.41 -10.17
C SER A 111 5.66 5.45 -11.35
N GLN A 112 5.15 4.25 -11.19
CA GLN A 112 5.01 3.27 -12.28
C GLN A 112 3.56 2.75 -12.30
N LEU A 113 2.84 2.93 -13.39
CA LEU A 113 1.48 2.42 -13.55
C LEU A 113 1.41 1.30 -14.59
N TYR A 114 1.85 1.59 -15.82
CA TYR A 114 1.69 0.68 -16.96
C TYR A 114 2.82 -0.34 -17.08
N HIS A 115 4.01 0.00 -16.58
CA HIS A 115 5.21 -0.83 -16.70
C HIS A 115 5.93 -0.95 -15.35
N PRO A 116 5.29 -1.60 -14.35
CA PRO A 116 5.88 -1.79 -13.03
C PRO A 116 7.11 -2.68 -13.11
N ILE A 117 8.06 -2.50 -12.19
CA ILE A 117 9.28 -3.31 -12.14
C ILE A 117 9.02 -4.77 -11.75
N VAL A 118 7.97 -5.01 -10.95
CA VAL A 118 7.58 -6.36 -10.50
C VAL A 118 6.10 -6.57 -10.83
N GLY A 119 5.82 -7.69 -11.47
CA GLY A 119 4.50 -8.14 -11.83
C GLY A 119 3.82 -8.99 -10.75
N GLU A 120 3.05 -9.98 -11.18
CA GLU A 120 2.25 -10.82 -10.29
C GLU A 120 3.12 -11.70 -9.38
N GLY A 121 2.66 -11.88 -8.16
CA GLY A 121 3.28 -12.72 -7.15
C GLY A 121 2.27 -13.18 -6.10
N GLU A 122 2.76 -13.78 -5.02
CA GLU A 122 1.88 -14.27 -3.96
C GLU A 122 2.53 -14.26 -2.59
N VAL A 123 1.71 -14.13 -1.57
CA VAL A 123 2.09 -14.27 -0.16
C VAL A 123 1.17 -15.27 0.52
N LEU A 124 1.76 -16.31 1.12
CA LEU A 124 1.02 -17.23 1.96
C LEU A 124 0.99 -16.70 3.40
N VAL A 125 -0.19 -16.33 3.86
CA VAL A 125 -0.44 -15.75 5.18
C VAL A 125 -0.97 -16.84 6.11
N SER A 126 -0.15 -17.30 7.05
CA SER A 126 -0.54 -18.27 8.09
C SER A 126 -1.48 -17.61 9.09
N MET A 127 -2.65 -18.21 9.31
CA MET A 127 -3.64 -17.76 10.28
C MET A 127 -3.64 -18.61 11.55
N ALA A 128 -3.40 -19.91 11.39
CA ALA A 128 -3.26 -20.91 12.45
C ALA A 128 -2.46 -22.12 11.91
N PRO A 129 -2.03 -23.07 12.75
CA PRO A 129 -1.43 -24.28 12.26
C PRO A 129 -2.33 -24.99 11.23
N GLY A 130 -1.82 -25.18 10.02
CA GLY A 130 -2.55 -25.81 8.91
C GLY A 130 -3.61 -24.93 8.25
N VAL A 131 -3.75 -23.66 8.63
CA VAL A 131 -4.71 -22.71 8.04
C VAL A 131 -3.97 -21.51 7.50
N ALA A 132 -4.13 -21.22 6.21
CA ALA A 132 -3.48 -20.10 5.57
C ALA A 132 -4.33 -19.48 4.45
N ARG A 133 -4.17 -18.20 4.23
CA ARG A 133 -4.71 -17.47 3.08
C ARG A 133 -3.59 -17.19 2.08
N LYS A 134 -3.79 -17.58 0.84
CA LYS A 134 -2.97 -17.11 -0.28
C LYS A 134 -3.48 -15.75 -0.71
N VAL A 135 -2.62 -14.74 -0.66
CA VAL A 135 -2.91 -13.37 -1.12
C VAL A 135 -2.06 -13.12 -2.35
N ARG A 136 -2.70 -12.87 -3.48
CA ARG A 136 -2.01 -12.51 -4.72
C ARG A 136 -1.53 -11.08 -4.65
N ILE A 137 -0.31 -10.86 -5.13
CA ILE A 137 0.24 -9.54 -5.40
C ILE A 137 -0.04 -9.23 -6.87
N GLU A 138 -0.60 -8.06 -7.13
CA GLU A 138 -0.85 -7.61 -8.50
C GLU A 138 0.42 -7.06 -9.12
N ARG A 139 1.15 -6.24 -8.36
CA ARG A 139 2.41 -5.63 -8.77
C ARG A 139 3.17 -5.03 -7.59
N ILE A 140 4.45 -4.77 -7.82
CA ILE A 140 5.24 -3.85 -7.01
C ILE A 140 5.82 -2.81 -7.94
N HIS A 141 5.66 -1.54 -7.59
CA HIS A 141 6.27 -0.47 -8.34
C HIS A 141 7.12 0.44 -7.47
N LEU A 142 8.07 1.12 -8.10
CA LEU A 142 8.89 2.14 -7.46
C LEU A 142 8.26 3.51 -7.65
N GLU A 143 8.29 4.32 -6.60
CA GLU A 143 7.83 5.70 -6.64
C GLU A 143 8.59 6.58 -5.65
N GLN A 144 8.43 7.91 -5.82
CA GLN A 144 8.97 8.89 -4.89
C GLN A 144 8.04 9.04 -3.67
N ASP A 145 8.62 9.10 -2.47
CA ASP A 145 7.85 9.59 -1.31
C ASP A 145 7.70 11.12 -1.38
N ALA A 146 6.61 11.62 -0.83
CA ALA A 146 6.40 13.06 -0.64
C ALA A 146 7.13 13.55 0.62
N GLY A 147 7.33 14.84 0.74
CA GLY A 147 7.87 15.48 1.93
C GLY A 147 6.88 15.47 3.10
N LYS A 148 7.02 16.42 3.98
CA LYS A 148 6.14 16.60 5.13
C LYS A 148 5.63 18.05 5.17
N SER A 149 4.33 18.22 5.16
CA SER A 149 3.68 19.49 5.49
C SER A 149 3.40 19.55 6.99
N ILE A 150 3.73 20.64 7.64
CA ILE A 150 3.63 20.86 9.08
C ILE A 150 2.71 22.07 9.29
N HIS A 151 1.56 21.84 9.94
CA HIS A 151 0.49 22.84 10.09
C HIS A 151 0.28 23.29 11.54
N ASP A 152 0.96 22.67 12.49
CA ASP A 152 0.78 22.83 13.94
C ASP A 152 1.82 23.77 14.58
N MET A 153 2.79 24.29 13.81
CA MET A 153 3.83 25.17 14.33
C MET A 153 3.39 26.65 14.35
N ASP A 154 2.49 27.05 13.47
CA ASP A 154 2.00 28.43 13.35
C ASP A 154 0.55 28.43 12.80
N PRO A 155 -0.36 29.24 13.40
CA PRO A 155 -1.76 29.26 12.96
C PRO A 155 -2.00 29.88 11.56
N HIS A 156 -1.02 30.61 11.02
CA HIS A 156 -1.14 31.33 9.75
C HIS A 156 -0.19 30.82 8.67
N MET A 157 0.74 29.92 9.00
CA MET A 157 1.74 29.41 8.07
C MET A 157 1.84 27.88 8.13
N SER A 158 2.05 27.29 6.98
CA SER A 158 2.45 25.88 6.86
C SER A 158 3.93 25.80 6.51
N PHE A 159 4.65 24.91 7.19
CA PHE A 159 6.05 24.66 6.92
C PHE A 159 6.21 23.37 6.12
N VAL A 160 7.23 23.33 5.26
CA VAL A 160 7.48 22.19 4.38
C VAL A 160 8.88 21.64 4.64
N ALA A 161 8.97 20.36 4.99
CA ALA A 161 10.21 19.64 5.16
C ALA A 161 10.39 18.65 4.00
N LEU A 162 11.39 18.88 3.16
CA LEU A 162 11.66 18.13 1.94
C LEU A 162 12.69 16.99 2.14
N ASN A 163 13.13 16.73 3.36
CA ASN A 163 14.09 15.65 3.62
C ASN A 163 13.60 14.29 3.12
N ARG A 164 12.29 14.01 3.22
CA ARG A 164 11.69 12.77 2.74
C ARG A 164 11.34 12.81 1.25
N THR A 165 11.14 13.99 0.66
CA THR A 165 10.81 14.16 -0.76
C THR A 165 11.81 13.40 -1.64
N GLY A 166 11.32 12.51 -2.49
CA GLY A 166 12.15 11.73 -3.40
C GLY A 166 12.81 10.49 -2.78
N VAL A 167 12.58 10.19 -1.49
CA VAL A 167 12.97 8.89 -0.93
C VAL A 167 12.23 7.78 -1.68
N ALA A 168 12.91 6.67 -1.95
CA ALA A 168 12.32 5.57 -2.71
C ALA A 168 11.29 4.82 -1.89
N LEU A 169 10.10 4.62 -2.46
CA LEU A 169 9.06 3.71 -1.99
C LEU A 169 8.92 2.54 -2.94
N MET A 170 8.66 1.37 -2.39
CA MET A 170 8.00 0.26 -3.07
C MET A 170 6.54 0.26 -2.66
N GLU A 171 5.63 0.43 -3.61
CA GLU A 171 4.21 0.21 -3.38
C GLU A 171 3.87 -1.22 -3.80
N ILE A 172 3.41 -2.01 -2.84
CA ILE A 172 3.05 -3.42 -3.00
C ILE A 172 1.53 -3.51 -3.01
N VAL A 173 0.97 -3.77 -4.18
CA VAL A 173 -0.48 -3.80 -4.39
C VAL A 173 -0.97 -5.24 -4.36
N SER A 174 -1.87 -5.56 -3.44
CA SER A 174 -2.51 -6.87 -3.40
C SER A 174 -3.76 -6.92 -4.25
N ARG A 175 -4.13 -8.13 -4.69
CA ARG A 175 -5.48 -8.39 -5.17
C ARG A 175 -6.46 -8.48 -4.00
N PRO A 176 -7.79 -8.37 -4.23
CA PRO A 176 -8.81 -8.35 -3.17
C PRO A 176 -9.09 -9.75 -2.62
N ASP A 177 -8.06 -10.47 -2.22
CA ASP A 177 -8.14 -11.86 -1.75
C ASP A 177 -8.36 -11.98 -0.23
N ILE A 178 -8.22 -10.87 0.49
CA ILE A 178 -8.33 -10.83 1.95
C ILE A 178 -9.80 -10.72 2.33
N ARG A 179 -10.26 -11.58 3.27
CA ARG A 179 -11.66 -11.77 3.58
C ARG A 179 -12.03 -11.46 5.03
N GLY A 180 -11.12 -10.81 5.78
CA GLY A 180 -11.36 -10.43 7.17
C GLY A 180 -10.31 -9.49 7.72
N PRO A 181 -10.63 -8.73 8.80
CA PRO A 181 -9.71 -7.77 9.42
C PRO A 181 -8.45 -8.44 9.99
N GLU A 182 -8.59 -9.64 10.54
CA GLU A 182 -7.50 -10.42 11.11
C GLU A 182 -6.53 -10.88 10.01
N GLU A 183 -7.07 -11.28 8.85
CA GLU A 183 -6.27 -11.65 7.67
C GLU A 183 -5.50 -10.44 7.14
N ALA A 184 -6.12 -9.25 7.09
CA ALA A 184 -5.48 -8.01 6.66
C ALA A 184 -4.29 -7.66 7.56
N ALA A 185 -4.47 -7.72 8.87
CA ALA A 185 -3.38 -7.48 9.83
C ALA A 185 -2.27 -8.54 9.69
N ALA A 186 -2.63 -9.82 9.55
CA ALA A 186 -1.67 -10.91 9.39
C ALA A 186 -0.88 -10.77 8.07
N TYR A 187 -1.52 -10.33 6.99
CA TYR A 187 -0.85 -10.02 5.72
C TYR A 187 0.22 -8.93 5.88
N VAL A 188 -0.12 -7.80 6.51
CA VAL A 188 0.84 -6.71 6.73
C VAL A 188 2.00 -7.16 7.63
N VAL A 189 1.71 -7.94 8.68
CA VAL A 189 2.76 -8.54 9.54
C VAL A 189 3.68 -9.45 8.72
N LYS A 190 3.11 -10.34 7.90
CA LYS A 190 3.88 -11.27 7.08
C LYS A 190 4.75 -10.54 6.07
N LEU A 191 4.17 -9.55 5.37
CA LEU A 191 4.90 -8.73 4.41
C LEU A 191 6.05 -7.99 5.08
N ARG A 192 5.79 -7.34 6.23
CA ARG A 192 6.82 -6.67 7.03
C ARG A 192 7.96 -7.62 7.42
N GLN A 193 7.65 -8.85 7.81
CA GLN A 193 8.67 -9.87 8.14
C GLN A 193 9.53 -10.21 6.93
N ILE A 194 8.93 -10.42 5.77
CA ILE A 194 9.65 -10.72 4.52
C ILE A 194 10.58 -9.56 4.15
N LEU A 195 10.08 -8.33 4.12
CA LEU A 195 10.86 -7.14 3.76
C LEU A 195 12.06 -6.94 4.69
N ARG A 196 11.85 -7.13 6.00
CA ARG A 196 12.94 -7.06 6.99
C ARG A 196 13.95 -8.17 6.84
N TYR A 197 13.51 -9.39 6.58
CA TYR A 197 14.39 -10.55 6.37
C TYR A 197 15.26 -10.36 5.11
N LEU A 198 14.68 -9.83 4.04
CA LEU A 198 15.38 -9.49 2.81
C LEU A 198 16.31 -8.26 2.95
N GLY A 199 16.10 -7.43 3.98
CA GLY A 199 16.82 -6.18 4.18
C GLY A 199 16.42 -5.08 3.17
N THR A 200 15.22 -5.17 2.57
CA THR A 200 14.75 -4.21 1.57
C THR A 200 13.96 -3.05 2.15
N CYS A 201 13.40 -3.23 3.36
CA CYS A 201 12.76 -2.20 4.18
C CYS A 201 12.99 -2.53 5.67
N ASP A 202 13.14 -1.53 6.53
CA ASP A 202 13.28 -1.74 7.97
C ASP A 202 11.96 -2.08 8.67
N GLY A 203 10.84 -1.81 8.00
CA GLY A 203 9.49 -2.10 8.50
C GLY A 203 9.08 -1.25 9.70
N ASN A 204 9.67 -0.09 9.91
CA ASN A 204 9.32 0.79 11.01
C ASN A 204 8.06 1.60 10.69
N MET A 205 6.93 1.19 11.28
CA MET A 205 5.64 1.86 11.07
C MET A 205 5.53 3.19 11.84
N GLN A 206 6.22 3.33 12.98
CA GLN A 206 6.18 4.55 13.79
C GLN A 206 6.86 5.72 13.06
N ASN A 207 7.93 5.44 12.34
CA ASN A 207 8.62 6.42 11.50
C ASN A 207 7.95 6.63 10.14
N GLY A 208 6.90 5.85 9.83
CA GLY A 208 6.23 5.89 8.53
C GLY A 208 7.00 5.18 7.39
N ASN A 209 8.02 4.37 7.73
CA ASN A 209 8.81 3.64 6.73
C ASN A 209 8.07 2.42 6.16
N LEU A 210 6.99 1.99 6.83
CA LEU A 210 6.01 1.05 6.34
C LEU A 210 4.62 1.58 6.65
N ARG A 211 3.79 1.74 5.63
CA ARG A 211 2.40 2.22 5.73
C ARG A 211 1.49 1.28 4.96
N ALA A 212 0.24 1.19 5.34
CA ALA A 212 -0.76 0.41 4.63
C ALA A 212 -2.03 1.23 4.43
N ASP A 213 -2.46 1.32 3.19
CA ASP A 213 -3.76 1.83 2.80
C ASP A 213 -4.66 0.64 2.50
N VAL A 214 -5.91 0.68 2.96
CA VAL A 214 -6.82 -0.46 2.89
C VAL A 214 -8.02 -0.10 2.03
N ASN A 215 -8.27 -0.90 1.01
CA ASN A 215 -9.47 -0.84 0.19
C ASN A 215 -10.48 -1.84 0.75
N VAL A 216 -11.66 -1.35 1.16
CA VAL A 216 -12.73 -2.17 1.74
C VAL A 216 -13.97 -2.07 0.88
N SER A 217 -14.56 -3.21 0.57
CA SER A 217 -15.92 -3.32 0.04
C SER A 217 -16.65 -4.49 0.69
N VAL A 218 -17.96 -4.53 0.50
CA VAL A 218 -18.82 -5.62 0.95
C VAL A 218 -19.61 -6.17 -0.23
N CYS A 219 -19.83 -7.49 -0.24
CA CYS A 219 -20.62 -8.16 -1.26
C CYS A 219 -21.56 -9.19 -0.62
N ARG A 220 -22.50 -9.71 -1.40
CA ARG A 220 -23.35 -10.82 -0.94
C ARG A 220 -22.58 -12.14 -1.01
N PRO A 221 -22.90 -13.13 -0.14
CA PRO A 221 -22.35 -14.47 -0.26
C PRO A 221 -22.54 -15.05 -1.67
N GLY A 222 -21.47 -15.60 -2.24
CA GLY A 222 -21.44 -16.12 -3.60
C GLY A 222 -21.00 -15.12 -4.68
N ASP A 223 -20.95 -13.82 -4.39
CA ASP A 223 -20.54 -12.83 -5.40
C ASP A 223 -18.99 -12.81 -5.57
N TYR A 224 -18.25 -13.10 -4.51
CA TYR A 224 -16.79 -13.23 -4.63
C TYR A 224 -16.39 -14.41 -5.49
N GLU A 225 -17.08 -15.53 -5.39
CA GLU A 225 -16.88 -16.71 -6.23
C GLU A 225 -17.16 -16.38 -7.71
N LYS A 226 -18.21 -15.63 -8.00
CA LYS A 226 -18.50 -15.12 -9.35
C LYS A 226 -17.35 -14.23 -9.87
N TYR A 227 -16.83 -13.33 -9.02
CA TYR A 227 -15.66 -12.55 -9.39
C TYR A 227 -14.45 -13.45 -9.73
N GLN A 228 -14.19 -14.47 -8.93
CA GLN A 228 -13.08 -15.39 -9.21
C GLN A 228 -13.23 -16.11 -10.55
N GLU A 229 -14.43 -16.47 -10.93
CA GLU A 229 -14.73 -17.14 -12.21
C GLU A 229 -14.67 -16.18 -13.40
N THR A 230 -15.22 -14.98 -13.26
CA THR A 230 -15.42 -14.03 -14.36
C THR A 230 -14.36 -12.95 -14.46
N GLN A 231 -13.62 -12.68 -13.37
CA GLN A 231 -12.72 -11.53 -13.16
C GLN A 231 -13.46 -10.17 -13.30
N ASP A 232 -14.79 -10.16 -13.16
CA ASP A 232 -15.61 -8.94 -13.17
C ASP A 232 -15.69 -8.35 -11.77
N PHE A 233 -15.03 -7.20 -11.57
CA PHE A 233 -14.99 -6.46 -10.31
C PHE A 233 -16.36 -5.93 -9.86
N SER A 234 -17.37 -5.86 -10.75
CA SER A 234 -18.70 -5.40 -10.39
C SER A 234 -19.37 -6.27 -9.31
N HIS A 235 -18.95 -7.53 -9.19
CA HIS A 235 -19.41 -8.44 -8.16
C HIS A 235 -18.90 -8.12 -6.74
N LEU A 236 -17.81 -7.34 -6.62
CA LEU A 236 -17.15 -7.09 -5.32
C LEU A 236 -17.73 -5.92 -4.52
N GLY A 237 -18.70 -5.20 -5.07
CA GLY A 237 -19.20 -3.94 -4.50
C GLY A 237 -18.23 -2.76 -4.68
N THR A 238 -18.70 -1.57 -4.31
CA THR A 238 -17.89 -0.34 -4.43
C THR A 238 -16.90 -0.25 -3.28
N ARG A 239 -15.63 -0.12 -3.60
CA ARG A 239 -14.57 0.01 -2.59
C ARG A 239 -14.41 1.44 -2.10
N CYS A 240 -14.13 1.59 -0.81
CA CYS A 240 -13.61 2.82 -0.22
C CYS A 240 -12.19 2.56 0.30
N GLU A 241 -11.30 3.53 0.06
CA GLU A 241 -9.93 3.50 0.56
C GLU A 241 -9.87 4.14 1.95
N ILE A 242 -9.15 3.53 2.89
CA ILE A 242 -8.93 4.09 4.22
C ILE A 242 -7.44 4.31 4.42
N LYS A 243 -7.08 5.54 4.77
CA LYS A 243 -5.70 5.99 5.01
C LYS A 243 -5.45 6.35 6.47
N ASN A 244 -4.20 6.69 6.77
CA ASN A 244 -3.75 7.16 8.09
C ASN A 244 -3.74 6.09 9.20
N MET A 245 -3.51 4.82 8.83
CA MET A 245 -3.38 3.74 9.80
C MET A 245 -1.91 3.39 10.02
N ASN A 246 -1.45 3.53 11.26
CA ASN A 246 -0.06 3.29 11.66
C ASN A 246 0.11 2.10 12.61
N SER A 247 -0.92 1.28 12.79
CA SER A 247 -0.86 0.06 13.59
C SER A 247 -1.80 -1.03 13.07
N MET A 248 -1.48 -2.29 13.37
CA MET A 248 -2.31 -3.44 13.00
C MET A 248 -3.70 -3.38 13.62
N ARG A 249 -3.82 -2.86 14.85
CA ARG A 249 -5.10 -2.67 15.53
C ARG A 249 -5.97 -1.66 14.79
N PHE A 250 -5.40 -0.56 14.33
CA PHE A 250 -6.14 0.46 13.60
C PHE A 250 -6.61 -0.06 12.24
N ILE A 251 -5.81 -0.86 11.56
CA ILE A 251 -6.21 -1.54 10.32
C ILE A 251 -7.47 -2.39 10.55
N GLN A 252 -7.48 -3.22 11.60
CA GLN A 252 -8.63 -4.07 11.90
C GLN A 252 -9.88 -3.25 12.23
N GLN A 253 -9.74 -2.22 13.09
CA GLN A 253 -10.85 -1.37 13.49
C GLN A 253 -11.42 -0.56 12.33
N ALA A 254 -10.56 -0.03 11.46
CA ALA A 254 -10.98 0.71 10.28
C ALA A 254 -11.77 -0.17 9.30
N ILE A 255 -11.32 -1.40 9.07
CA ILE A 255 -12.02 -2.36 8.21
C ILE A 255 -13.41 -2.69 8.78
N GLU A 256 -13.50 -2.98 10.08
CA GLU A 256 -14.77 -3.31 10.72
C GLU A 256 -15.77 -2.14 10.69
N TYR A 257 -15.28 -0.94 10.96
CA TYR A 257 -16.10 0.27 10.92
C TYR A 257 -16.62 0.53 9.51
N GLU A 258 -15.74 0.52 8.53
CA GLU A 258 -16.10 0.80 7.14
C GLU A 258 -17.08 -0.24 6.58
N ALA A 259 -16.84 -1.51 6.85
CA ALA A 259 -17.76 -2.57 6.44
C ALA A 259 -19.19 -2.36 6.99
N ARG A 260 -19.30 -2.05 8.29
CA ARG A 260 -20.61 -1.77 8.93
C ARG A 260 -21.27 -0.53 8.34
N ARG A 261 -20.50 0.52 8.06
CA ARG A 261 -21.01 1.75 7.41
C ARG A 261 -21.58 1.44 6.04
N GLN A 262 -20.83 0.70 5.21
CA GLN A 262 -21.29 0.33 3.86
C GLN A 262 -22.55 -0.51 3.91
N ILE A 263 -22.60 -1.52 4.79
CA ILE A 263 -23.78 -2.36 4.96
C ILE A 263 -25.00 -1.52 5.36
N ALA A 264 -24.86 -0.62 6.32
CA ALA A 264 -25.96 0.22 6.76
C ALA A 264 -26.52 1.11 5.62
N ILE A 265 -25.66 1.70 4.81
CA ILE A 265 -26.07 2.51 3.65
C ILE A 265 -26.80 1.66 2.61
N LEU A 266 -26.25 0.49 2.26
CA LEU A 266 -26.83 -0.39 1.25
C LEU A 266 -28.18 -0.97 1.69
N GLU A 267 -28.34 -1.28 2.98
CA GLU A 267 -29.59 -1.79 3.54
C GLU A 267 -30.67 -0.73 3.67
N ASP A 268 -30.30 0.55 3.79
CA ASP A 268 -31.23 1.69 3.73
C ASP A 268 -31.58 2.10 2.28
N GLY A 269 -31.12 1.34 1.28
CA GLY A 269 -31.38 1.59 -0.15
C GLY A 269 -30.48 2.66 -0.77
N GLY A 270 -29.43 3.09 -0.08
CA GLY A 270 -28.42 3.99 -0.60
C GLY A 270 -27.40 3.31 -1.51
N ALA A 271 -26.45 4.10 -2.03
CA ALA A 271 -25.30 3.65 -2.82
C ALA A 271 -24.00 4.07 -2.15
N ILE A 272 -22.95 3.30 -2.40
CA ILE A 272 -21.61 3.64 -1.95
C ILE A 272 -20.87 4.40 -3.07
N ASP A 273 -20.38 5.59 -2.75
CA ASP A 273 -19.48 6.34 -3.60
C ASP A 273 -18.04 5.87 -3.33
N GLN A 274 -17.27 5.73 -4.40
CA GLN A 274 -15.84 5.43 -4.27
C GLN A 274 -15.11 6.66 -3.74
N GLU A 275 -14.63 6.58 -2.53
CA GLU A 275 -13.97 7.70 -1.84
C GLU A 275 -12.76 7.25 -1.03
N THR A 276 -11.89 8.22 -0.71
CA THR A 276 -10.81 8.05 0.26
C THR A 276 -11.23 8.64 1.60
N ARG A 277 -11.09 7.87 2.66
CA ARG A 277 -11.43 8.24 4.04
C ARG A 277 -10.19 8.21 4.91
N LEU A 278 -10.12 9.09 5.87
CA LEU A 278 -9.07 9.09 6.88
C LEU A 278 -9.56 8.37 8.13
N TYR A 279 -8.69 7.56 8.71
CA TYR A 279 -8.90 6.99 10.04
C TYR A 279 -8.58 8.06 11.08
N ASP A 280 -9.54 8.40 11.96
CA ASP A 280 -9.42 9.38 13.04
C ASP A 280 -9.67 8.72 14.41
#